data_fccd62f26f0cf4a9d3d727ef476269ed
#
_entry.id   fccd62f26f0cf4a9d3d727ef476269ed
#
_cell.length_a   1.000
_cell.length_b   1.000
_cell.length_c   1.000
_cell.angle_alpha   90.00
_cell.angle_beta   90.00
_cell.angle_gamma   90.00
#
_symmetry.space_group_name_H-M   'P 1'
#
loop_
_entity.id
_entity.type
_entity.pdbx_description
1 polymer ?
#
loop_
_entity_poly.entity_id
_entity_poly.type
_entity_poly.pdbx_seq_one_letter_code
_entity_poly.pdbx_strand_id
1 'polypeptide(L)'
;MANPTLDALTAIAADDHAGAWAIVRDAELVVPAVVADPRDPGSGRFLVLPHGELQLVVAFTATQRIGGFATRTRRHLTLTGAELAAAIPAGHAIVLDPGHDDGRVFLPDVLAADAS
;
A
#
# COMPACT_ATOMS: atom_id res chain seq x y z
N MET A 1 10.71 15.95 -7.60
CA MET A 1 9.81 15.35 -8.58
C MET A 1 8.36 15.43 -8.10
N ALA A 2 7.45 15.66 -9.03
CA ALA A 2 6.04 15.73 -8.67
C ALA A 2 5.51 14.38 -8.26
N ASN A 3 4.67 14.37 -7.23
CA ASN A 3 3.94 13.19 -6.77
C ASN A 3 2.44 13.55 -6.73
N PRO A 4 1.74 13.41 -7.87
CA PRO A 4 0.34 13.84 -7.96
C PRO A 4 -0.59 13.11 -6.97
N THR A 5 -0.31 11.84 -6.70
CA THR A 5 -1.10 11.07 -5.73
C THR A 5 -0.96 11.66 -4.33
N LEU A 6 0.26 11.95 -3.91
CA LEU A 6 0.54 12.53 -2.61
C LEU A 6 -0.05 13.94 -2.50
N ASP A 7 0.07 14.75 -3.56
CA ASP A 7 -0.50 16.09 -3.60
C ASP A 7 -2.02 16.05 -3.43
N ALA A 8 -2.69 15.13 -4.12
CA ALA A 8 -4.13 14.94 -3.99
C ALA A 8 -4.53 14.50 -2.59
N LEU A 9 -3.75 13.59 -1.98
CA LEU A 9 -4.01 13.10 -0.62
C LEU A 9 -3.82 14.20 0.42
N THR A 10 -2.85 15.10 0.21
CA THR A 10 -2.60 16.21 1.13
C THR A 10 -3.81 17.15 1.23
N ALA A 11 -4.60 17.25 0.16
CA ALA A 11 -5.81 18.08 0.14
C ALA A 11 -7.00 17.43 0.85
N ILE A 12 -6.92 16.13 1.20
CA ILE A 12 -7.99 15.38 1.85
C ILE A 12 -7.80 15.46 3.38
N ALA A 13 -8.90 15.68 4.11
CA ALA A 13 -8.86 15.70 5.58
C ALA A 13 -8.32 14.38 6.13
N ALA A 14 -7.59 14.44 7.24
CA ALA A 14 -6.91 13.27 7.82
C ALA A 14 -7.88 12.16 8.24
N ASP A 15 -9.12 12.52 8.57
CA ASP A 15 -10.17 11.58 8.98
C ASP A 15 -11.07 11.13 7.83
N ASP A 16 -10.91 11.70 6.63
CA ASP A 16 -11.69 11.30 5.45
C ASP A 16 -11.03 10.11 4.74
N HIS A 17 -11.14 8.95 5.35
CA HIS A 17 -10.51 7.72 4.82
C HIS A 17 -11.13 7.28 3.51
N ALA A 18 -12.43 7.42 3.34
CA ALA A 18 -13.12 7.06 2.11
C ALA A 18 -12.71 7.96 0.94
N GLY A 19 -12.59 9.28 1.19
CA GLY A 19 -12.11 10.23 0.18
C GLY A 19 -10.67 9.97 -0.23
N ALA A 20 -9.81 9.68 0.74
CA ALA A 20 -8.42 9.32 0.48
C ALA A 20 -8.33 8.02 -0.33
N TRP A 21 -9.12 7.01 0.02
CA TRP A 21 -9.13 5.74 -0.71
C TRP A 21 -9.61 5.91 -2.15
N ALA A 22 -10.59 6.79 -2.39
CA ALA A 22 -11.07 7.06 -3.74
C ALA A 22 -9.95 7.56 -4.67
N ILE A 23 -8.96 8.26 -4.11
CA ILE A 23 -7.76 8.69 -4.86
C ILE A 23 -6.80 7.53 -5.06
N VAL A 24 -6.50 6.79 -4.01
CA VAL A 24 -5.47 5.73 -4.00
C VAL A 24 -5.90 4.53 -4.86
N ARG A 25 -7.18 4.22 -4.88
CA ARG A 25 -7.68 3.05 -5.62
C ARG A 25 -7.34 3.11 -7.12
N ASP A 26 -7.28 4.30 -7.69
CA ASP A 26 -7.00 4.50 -9.11
C ASP A 26 -5.54 4.89 -9.38
N ALA A 27 -4.77 5.10 -8.33
CA ALA A 27 -3.36 5.49 -8.44
C ALA A 27 -2.45 4.27 -8.57
N GLU A 28 -1.37 4.41 -9.31
CA GLU A 28 -0.32 3.40 -9.37
C GLU A 28 0.53 3.50 -8.10
N LEU A 29 0.65 2.38 -7.39
CA LEU A 29 1.43 2.28 -6.17
C LEU A 29 2.64 1.37 -6.40
N VAL A 30 3.71 1.66 -5.69
CA VAL A 30 4.90 0.82 -5.65
C VAL A 30 4.76 -0.11 -4.43
N VAL A 31 4.71 -1.40 -4.68
CA VAL A 31 4.41 -2.40 -3.65
C VAL A 31 5.61 -3.33 -3.49
N PRO A 32 6.36 -3.22 -2.37
CA PRO A 32 7.48 -4.12 -2.11
C PRO A 32 7.01 -5.56 -2.03
N ALA A 33 7.76 -6.46 -2.65
CA ALA A 33 7.46 -7.88 -2.65
C ALA A 33 8.69 -8.70 -2.25
N VAL A 34 8.45 -9.74 -1.46
CA VAL A 34 9.47 -10.70 -1.07
C VAL A 34 9.22 -11.98 -1.86
N VAL A 35 10.22 -12.46 -2.58
CA VAL A 35 10.12 -13.72 -3.31
C VAL A 35 10.46 -14.86 -2.34
N ALA A 36 9.47 -15.69 -2.03
CA ALA A 36 9.65 -16.79 -1.09
C ALA A 36 10.53 -17.90 -1.68
N ASP A 37 10.38 -18.18 -2.97
CA ASP A 37 11.21 -19.16 -3.69
C ASP A 37 11.68 -18.52 -5.00
N PRO A 38 13.00 -18.31 -5.19
CA PRO A 38 13.53 -17.74 -6.42
C PRO A 38 13.24 -18.57 -7.68
N ARG A 39 12.93 -19.85 -7.52
CA ARG A 39 12.60 -20.76 -8.63
C ARG A 39 11.15 -20.67 -9.05
N ASP A 40 10.29 -20.09 -8.20
CA ASP A 40 8.86 -19.96 -8.46
C ASP A 40 8.46 -18.50 -8.34
N PRO A 41 8.40 -17.75 -9.44
CA PRO A 41 8.03 -16.35 -9.41
C PRO A 41 6.61 -16.09 -8.90
N GLY A 42 5.75 -17.11 -8.89
CA GLY A 42 4.40 -17.01 -8.33
C GLY A 42 4.35 -17.09 -6.81
N SER A 43 5.47 -17.42 -6.15
CA SER A 43 5.52 -17.56 -4.69
C SER A 43 5.76 -16.22 -3.96
N GLY A 44 5.83 -15.11 -4.68
CA GLY A 44 6.07 -13.79 -4.11
C GLY A 44 5.01 -13.40 -3.09
N ARG A 45 5.43 -12.69 -2.06
CA ARG A 45 4.55 -12.18 -1.00
C ARG A 45 4.75 -10.69 -0.83
N PHE A 46 3.68 -10.00 -0.48
CA PHE A 46 3.77 -8.60 -0.12
C PHE A 46 4.48 -8.44 1.23
N LEU A 47 5.18 -7.32 1.39
CA LEU A 47 5.76 -6.96 2.68
C LEU A 47 4.61 -6.59 3.62
N VAL A 48 4.55 -7.24 4.78
CA VAL A 48 3.49 -7.04 5.77
C VAL A 48 4.12 -6.65 7.09
N LEU A 49 3.56 -5.60 7.72
CA LEU A 49 3.97 -5.16 9.05
C LEU A 49 2.86 -5.48 10.04
N PRO A 50 3.12 -6.26 11.09
CA PRO A 50 2.12 -6.50 12.12
C PRO A 50 1.92 -5.25 12.98
N HIS A 51 0.67 -4.94 13.30
CA HIS A 51 0.32 -3.83 14.18
C HIS A 51 -0.90 -4.20 15.01
N GLY A 52 -0.67 -4.67 16.25
CA GLY A 52 -1.72 -5.23 17.08
C GLY A 52 -2.30 -6.47 16.42
N GLU A 53 -3.60 -6.49 16.22
CA GLU A 53 -4.28 -7.60 15.53
C GLU A 53 -4.32 -7.43 14.02
N LEU A 54 -3.86 -6.28 13.52
CA LEU A 54 -3.89 -5.99 12.09
C LEU A 54 -2.60 -6.45 11.42
N GLN A 55 -2.73 -6.82 10.16
CA GLN A 55 -1.62 -7.04 9.25
C GLN A 55 -1.65 -5.93 8.20
N LEU A 56 -0.60 -5.12 8.15
CA LEU A 56 -0.53 -3.97 7.26
C LEU A 56 0.31 -4.31 6.04
N VAL A 57 -0.31 -4.35 4.88
CA VAL A 57 0.40 -4.51 3.61
C VAL A 57 1.01 -3.17 3.23
N VAL A 58 2.30 -3.15 2.95
CA VAL A 58 3.07 -1.93 2.71
C VAL A 58 2.96 -1.51 1.25
N ALA A 59 2.68 -0.24 1.00
CA ALA A 59 2.68 0.36 -0.32
C ALA A 59 3.25 1.78 -0.27
N PHE A 60 3.75 2.26 -1.40
CA PHE A 60 4.35 3.60 -1.49
C PHE A 60 3.79 4.33 -2.71
N THR A 61 3.69 5.65 -2.61
CA THR A 61 3.24 6.50 -3.72
C THR A 61 4.31 6.70 -4.78
N ALA A 62 5.58 6.47 -4.44
CA ALA A 62 6.70 6.56 -5.38
C ALA A 62 7.88 5.72 -4.90
N THR A 63 8.75 5.30 -5.81
CA THR A 63 9.94 4.50 -5.47
C THR A 63 10.88 5.23 -4.52
N GLN A 64 10.97 6.55 -4.63
CA GLN A 64 11.82 7.36 -3.75
C GLN A 64 11.41 7.30 -2.29
N ARG A 65 10.17 6.93 -2.01
CA ARG A 65 9.64 6.89 -0.64
C ARG A 65 9.86 5.56 0.06
N ILE A 66 10.37 4.55 -0.63
CA ILE A 66 10.63 3.22 -0.05
C ILE A 66 11.65 3.32 1.11
N GLY A 67 12.70 4.12 0.95
CA GLY A 67 13.65 4.36 2.04
C GLY A 67 14.28 3.08 2.57
N GLY A 68 14.26 2.91 3.89
CA GLY A 68 14.86 1.75 4.56
C GLY A 68 14.22 0.41 4.21
N PHE A 69 13.02 0.40 3.64
CA PHE A 69 12.37 -0.86 3.23
C PHE A 69 13.06 -1.48 2.02
N ALA A 70 13.85 -0.72 1.28
CA ALA A 70 14.59 -1.23 0.13
C ALA A 70 15.60 -2.32 0.51
N THR A 71 16.07 -2.33 1.76
CA THR A 71 17.01 -3.34 2.24
C THR A 71 16.34 -4.69 2.52
N ARG A 72 15.02 -4.71 2.70
CA ARG A 72 14.26 -5.91 3.02
C ARG A 72 13.70 -6.61 1.78
N THR A 73 13.56 -5.88 0.69
CA THR A 73 12.95 -6.39 -0.52
C THR A 73 13.83 -6.07 -1.72
N ARG A 74 13.97 -7.04 -2.61
CA ARG A 74 14.74 -6.88 -3.85
C ARG A 74 13.85 -6.56 -5.03
N ARG A 75 12.55 -6.65 -4.86
CA ARG A 75 11.58 -6.43 -5.92
C ARG A 75 10.43 -5.58 -5.42
N HIS A 76 9.85 -4.86 -6.34
CA HIS A 76 8.59 -4.18 -6.11
C HIS A 76 7.71 -4.35 -7.34
N LEU A 77 6.42 -4.30 -7.13
CA LEU A 77 5.41 -4.36 -8.17
C LEU A 77 4.75 -2.99 -8.29
N THR A 78 4.25 -2.69 -9.48
CA THR A 78 3.41 -1.52 -9.67
C THR A 78 1.97 -1.98 -9.82
N LEU A 79 1.13 -1.62 -8.87
CA LEU A 79 -0.29 -1.99 -8.83
C LEU A 79 -1.11 -0.76 -8.50
N THR A 80 -2.34 -0.70 -9.04
CA THR A 80 -3.28 0.30 -8.54
C THR A 80 -3.73 -0.10 -7.13
N GLY A 81 -4.25 0.86 -6.36
CA GLY A 81 -4.79 0.56 -5.04
C GLY A 81 -5.88 -0.51 -5.11
N ALA A 82 -6.74 -0.44 -6.12
CA ALA A 82 -7.81 -1.43 -6.32
C ALA A 82 -7.24 -2.83 -6.60
N GLU A 83 -6.21 -2.93 -7.44
CA GLU A 83 -5.54 -4.21 -7.72
C GLU A 83 -4.90 -4.79 -6.46
N LEU A 84 -4.25 -3.94 -5.67
CA LEU A 84 -3.64 -4.36 -4.41
C LEU A 84 -4.69 -4.86 -3.42
N ALA A 85 -5.78 -4.11 -3.26
CA ALA A 85 -6.87 -4.50 -2.36
C ALA A 85 -7.49 -5.85 -2.75
N ALA A 86 -7.60 -6.11 -4.06
CA ALA A 86 -8.11 -7.38 -4.56
C ALA A 86 -7.13 -8.55 -4.33
N ALA A 87 -5.84 -8.26 -4.25
CA ALA A 87 -4.79 -9.27 -4.14
C ALA A 87 -4.49 -9.68 -2.70
N ILE A 88 -4.81 -8.85 -1.71
CA ILE A 88 -4.50 -9.13 -0.30
C ILE A 88 -5.63 -9.93 0.34
N PRO A 89 -5.32 -10.73 1.39
CA PRO A 89 -6.35 -11.48 2.11
C PRO A 89 -7.35 -10.55 2.81
N ALA A 90 -8.59 -11.01 2.94
CA ALA A 90 -9.61 -10.28 3.68
C ALA A 90 -9.15 -10.03 5.13
N GLY A 91 -9.49 -8.86 5.65
CA GLY A 91 -9.09 -8.48 7.01
C GLY A 91 -7.72 -7.82 7.10
N HIS A 92 -6.96 -7.78 6.01
CA HIS A 92 -5.70 -7.03 5.97
C HIS A 92 -5.97 -5.56 5.68
N ALA A 93 -5.12 -4.69 6.24
CA ALA A 93 -5.11 -3.25 5.95
C ALA A 93 -3.98 -2.92 4.99
N ILE A 94 -4.01 -1.71 4.44
CA ILE A 94 -2.90 -1.19 3.62
C ILE A 94 -2.32 0.01 4.36
N VAL A 95 -0.99 0.05 4.53
CA VAL A 95 -0.28 1.22 5.01
C VAL A 95 0.45 1.86 3.84
N LEU A 96 0.12 3.12 3.56
CA LEU A 96 0.70 3.89 2.46
C LEU A 96 1.80 4.80 3.00
N ASP A 97 2.97 4.75 2.37
CA ASP A 97 4.15 5.54 2.73
C ASP A 97 4.52 5.40 4.22
N PRO A 98 4.69 4.18 4.75
CA PRO A 98 5.10 4.01 6.14
C PRO A 98 6.48 4.63 6.39
N GLY A 99 6.66 5.20 7.57
CA GLY A 99 7.88 5.91 7.93
C GLY A 99 7.93 7.37 7.51
N HIS A 100 6.88 7.86 6.86
CA HIS A 100 6.72 9.27 6.49
C HIS A 100 5.60 9.89 7.32
N ASP A 101 5.73 11.19 7.63
CA ASP A 101 4.74 11.91 8.43
C ASP A 101 3.36 11.96 7.77
N ASP A 102 3.32 11.93 6.45
CA ASP A 102 2.10 11.96 5.65
C ASP A 102 1.59 10.57 5.28
N GLY A 103 2.12 9.52 5.91
CA GLY A 103 1.66 8.15 5.71
C GLY A 103 0.23 7.97 6.17
N ARG A 104 -0.48 7.02 5.54
CA ARG A 104 -1.89 6.72 5.86
C ARG A 104 -2.11 5.22 5.97
N VAL A 105 -3.07 4.84 6.82
CA VAL A 105 -3.53 3.46 6.94
C VAL A 105 -4.97 3.39 6.44
N PHE A 106 -5.23 2.43 5.54
CA PHE A 106 -6.57 2.11 5.06
C PHE A 106 -7.02 0.81 5.72
N LEU A 107 -8.00 0.92 6.62
CA LEU A 107 -8.50 -0.21 7.39
C LEU A 107 -9.31 -1.16 6.52
N PRO A 108 -9.45 -2.43 6.93
CA PRO A 108 -10.20 -3.43 6.15
C PRO A 108 -11.61 -2.99 5.78
N ASP A 109 -12.29 -2.25 6.67
CA ASP A 109 -13.65 -1.76 6.41
C ASP A 109 -13.71 -0.81 5.22
N VAL A 110 -12.72 0.05 5.06
CA VAL A 110 -12.65 0.98 3.93
C VAL A 110 -12.42 0.22 2.63
N LEU A 111 -11.55 -0.77 2.66
CA LEU A 111 -11.24 -1.59 1.49
C LEU A 111 -12.44 -2.45 1.09
N ALA A 112 -13.13 -3.02 2.06
CA ALA A 112 -14.31 -3.86 1.83
C ALA A 112 -15.48 -3.05 1.26
N ALA A 113 -15.67 -1.82 1.73
CA ALA A 113 -16.73 -0.94 1.22
C ALA A 113 -16.54 -0.62 -0.25
N ASP A 114 -15.30 -0.46 -0.70
CA ASP A 114 -14.99 -0.19 -2.11
C ASP A 114 -15.18 -1.42 -3.00
N ALA A 115 -15.00 -2.62 -2.44
CA ALA A 115 -15.12 -3.88 -3.19
C ALA A 115 -16.56 -4.33 -3.41
N SER A 116 -17.48 -3.76 -2.68
CA SER A 116 -18.91 -4.14 -2.74
C SER A 116 -19.69 -3.42 -3.84
#